data_3236571c036ddbc2031a1047473fc881
#
_entry.id   3236571c036ddbc2031a1047473fc881
#
_cell.length_a   1.000
_cell.length_b   1.000
_cell.length_c   1.000
_cell.angle_alpha   90.00
_cell.angle_beta   90.00
_cell.angle_gamma   90.00
#
_symmetry.space_group_name_H-M   'P 1'
#
loop_
_entity.id
_entity.type
_entity.pdbx_description
1 polymer ?
#
loop_
_entity_poly.entity_id
_entity_poly.type
_entity_poly.pdbx_seq_one_letter_code
_entity_poly.pdbx_strand_id
1 'polypeptide(L)'
;METAIATANQALFHHLGRHLSDVETTILKGAWEGWTYDQIAKGSGYSDSYLRRDVGAKFWRALSEALGETVSKTSFREALSRHQGVAPATPWAGPVPASPASDTVYIERLPQETICYDTLQQPGALVRVKSPSLMGKTLMMDRVLAKLAEQQLRTVRLSMVLADRKTHFSDLNRFLRWLCINISRSLGVPHQIDDYWDEEGMGSKVSCSTYLEEYLLSISQAPLVLCFDNIDLLFSYPDIYEDFFALLRSWYELARTRTRPLWKQLRLCIVHATDAYIPLNIHQSPFNVGVPLELPEFTPEQAQTFASQHQLDHLDLAKLMDMIG
;
A
#
# COMPACT_ATOMS: atom_id res chain seq x y z
N MET A 1 21.51 -4.40 23.12
CA MET A 1 20.82 -5.63 22.70
C MET A 1 19.57 -5.32 21.89
N GLU A 2 18.63 -4.56 22.39
CA GLU A 2 17.39 -4.19 21.68
C GLU A 2 17.67 -3.50 20.34
N THR A 3 18.62 -2.55 20.33
CA THR A 3 19.05 -1.87 19.09
C THR A 3 19.61 -2.84 18.05
N ALA A 4 20.38 -3.86 18.48
CA ALA A 4 20.96 -4.86 17.59
C ALA A 4 19.88 -5.80 17.02
N ILE A 5 18.86 -6.14 17.81
CA ILE A 5 17.68 -6.91 17.35
C ILE A 5 16.90 -6.09 16.33
N ALA A 6 16.68 -4.81 16.59
CA ALA A 6 16.01 -3.91 15.65
C ALA A 6 16.79 -3.78 14.34
N THR A 7 18.12 -3.60 14.40
CA THR A 7 18.98 -3.53 13.20
C THR A 7 18.95 -4.83 12.39
N ALA A 8 19.07 -5.99 13.05
CA ALA A 8 19.01 -7.29 12.38
C ALA A 8 17.64 -7.53 11.75
N ASN A 9 16.57 -7.17 12.45
CA ASN A 9 15.20 -7.27 11.98
C ASN A 9 14.97 -6.38 10.75
N GLN A 10 15.46 -5.16 10.78
CA GLN A 10 15.38 -4.22 9.67
C GLN A 10 16.19 -4.71 8.45
N ALA A 11 17.40 -5.22 8.66
CA ALA A 11 18.22 -5.76 7.57
C ALA A 11 17.57 -6.94 6.87
N LEU A 12 17.06 -7.90 7.64
CA LEU A 12 16.33 -9.05 7.08
C LEU A 12 15.04 -8.63 6.37
N PHE A 13 14.35 -7.66 6.92
CA PHE A 13 13.14 -7.13 6.30
C PHE A 13 13.46 -6.47 4.94
N HIS A 14 14.50 -5.65 4.85
CA HIS A 14 14.88 -5.00 3.59
C HIS A 14 15.34 -6.00 2.52
N HIS A 15 16.00 -7.09 2.93
CA HIS A 15 16.56 -8.06 1.98
C HIS A 15 15.60 -9.19 1.61
N LEU A 16 14.85 -9.73 2.59
CA LEU A 16 14.01 -10.92 2.42
C LEU A 16 12.51 -10.63 2.56
N GLY A 17 12.12 -9.40 2.94
CA GLY A 17 10.71 -9.05 3.16
C GLY A 17 10.08 -9.72 4.38
N ARG A 18 10.88 -10.24 5.32
CA ARG A 18 10.41 -10.89 6.54
C ARG A 18 11.16 -10.41 7.78
N HIS A 19 10.52 -10.54 8.92
CA HIS A 19 11.10 -10.27 10.22
C HIS A 19 11.86 -11.46 10.80
N LEU A 20 12.59 -11.19 11.89
CA LEU A 20 13.14 -12.23 12.76
C LEU A 20 11.99 -13.07 13.34
N SER A 21 12.08 -14.38 13.17
CA SER A 21 11.21 -15.30 13.91
C SER A 21 11.61 -15.36 15.40
N ASP A 22 10.73 -15.88 16.26
CA ASP A 22 11.00 -16.05 17.69
C ASP A 22 12.26 -16.89 17.94
N VAL A 23 12.46 -17.93 17.14
CA VAL A 23 13.63 -18.80 17.23
C VAL A 23 14.90 -18.05 16.82
N GLU A 24 14.87 -17.24 15.75
CA GLU A 24 16.01 -16.43 15.30
C GLU A 24 16.31 -15.33 16.33
N THR A 25 15.27 -14.71 16.91
CA THR A 25 15.41 -13.75 18.00
C THR A 25 16.06 -14.40 19.24
N THR A 26 15.67 -15.63 19.54
CA THR A 26 16.26 -16.40 20.66
C THR A 26 17.72 -16.72 20.40
N ILE A 27 18.07 -17.12 19.17
CA ILE A 27 19.48 -17.35 18.77
C ILE A 27 20.28 -16.07 18.87
N LEU A 28 19.74 -14.93 18.41
CA LEU A 28 20.42 -13.64 18.43
C LEU A 28 20.64 -13.15 19.87
N LYS A 29 19.65 -13.27 20.75
CA LYS A 29 19.76 -12.96 22.18
C LYS A 29 20.81 -13.80 22.88
N GLY A 30 20.77 -15.12 22.71
CA GLY A 30 21.74 -16.02 23.31
C GLY A 30 23.16 -15.83 22.76
N ALA A 31 23.29 -15.56 21.46
CA ALA A 31 24.58 -15.20 20.87
C ALA A 31 25.10 -13.85 21.40
N TRP A 32 24.22 -12.91 21.69
CA TRP A 32 24.59 -11.63 22.33
C TRP A 32 25.14 -11.83 23.73
N GLU A 33 24.60 -12.75 24.51
CA GLU A 33 25.12 -13.11 25.83
C GLU A 33 26.34 -14.04 25.79
N GLY A 34 26.79 -14.41 24.60
CA GLY A 34 27.95 -15.30 24.40
C GLY A 34 27.65 -16.79 24.63
N TRP A 35 26.38 -17.18 24.70
CA TRP A 35 25.96 -18.55 24.98
C TRP A 35 26.23 -19.49 23.80
N THR A 36 26.57 -20.74 24.09
CA THR A 36 26.62 -21.80 23.09
C THR A 36 25.19 -22.21 22.66
N TYR A 37 25.05 -22.92 21.54
CA TYR A 37 23.73 -23.42 21.13
C TYR A 37 23.11 -24.38 22.17
N ASP A 38 23.93 -25.18 22.84
CA ASP A 38 23.49 -26.05 23.95
C ASP A 38 22.90 -25.20 25.12
N GLN A 39 23.55 -24.09 25.46
CA GLN A 39 23.06 -23.19 26.50
C GLN A 39 21.76 -22.47 26.09
N ILE A 40 21.66 -22.05 24.82
CA ILE A 40 20.44 -21.44 24.27
C ILE A 40 19.30 -22.48 24.29
N ALA A 41 19.58 -23.70 23.86
CA ALA A 41 18.62 -24.80 23.88
C ALA A 41 18.04 -25.07 25.28
N LYS A 42 18.89 -25.15 26.29
CA LYS A 42 18.47 -25.36 27.70
C LYS A 42 17.57 -24.25 28.22
N GLY A 43 17.75 -23.01 27.77
CA GLY A 43 16.97 -21.87 28.21
C GLY A 43 15.68 -21.60 27.40
N SER A 44 15.54 -22.21 26.24
CA SER A 44 14.48 -21.86 25.27
C SER A 44 13.49 -22.97 24.92
N GLY A 45 13.75 -24.20 25.38
CA GLY A 45 12.90 -25.35 25.05
C GLY A 45 13.11 -25.94 23.65
N TYR A 46 14.03 -25.40 22.85
CA TYR A 46 14.41 -25.96 21.55
C TYR A 46 15.56 -26.98 21.68
N SER A 47 15.74 -27.90 20.71
CA SER A 47 16.88 -28.78 20.70
C SER A 47 18.14 -28.11 20.13
N ASP A 48 19.34 -28.46 20.63
CA ASP A 48 20.63 -27.95 20.13
C ASP A 48 20.79 -28.23 18.62
N SER A 49 20.41 -29.41 18.16
CA SER A 49 20.50 -29.78 16.75
C SER A 49 19.62 -28.91 15.86
N TYR A 50 18.42 -28.61 16.30
CA TYR A 50 17.48 -27.73 15.60
C TYR A 50 18.02 -26.29 15.52
N LEU A 51 18.45 -25.73 16.65
CA LEU A 51 19.01 -24.38 16.69
C LEU A 51 20.29 -24.24 15.86
N ARG A 52 21.14 -25.26 15.85
CA ARG A 52 22.44 -25.21 15.17
C ARG A 52 22.33 -25.48 13.68
N ARG A 53 21.63 -26.56 13.28
CA ARG A 53 21.64 -27.07 11.89
C ARG A 53 20.51 -26.51 11.05
N ASP A 54 19.33 -26.44 11.62
CA ASP A 54 18.12 -26.11 10.84
C ASP A 54 17.84 -24.61 10.79
N VAL A 55 17.98 -23.90 11.91
CA VAL A 55 17.68 -22.48 12.00
C VAL A 55 18.95 -21.62 11.95
N GLY A 56 19.93 -21.87 12.81
CA GLY A 56 21.09 -21.01 12.96
C GLY A 56 21.90 -20.84 11.69
N ALA A 57 22.16 -21.94 10.97
CA ALA A 57 22.91 -21.87 9.71
C ALA A 57 22.20 -21.03 8.65
N LYS A 58 20.87 -21.17 8.53
CA LYS A 58 20.04 -20.39 7.60
C LYS A 58 19.94 -18.93 8.03
N PHE A 59 19.79 -18.68 9.32
CA PHE A 59 19.72 -17.35 9.90
C PHE A 59 20.97 -16.51 9.67
N TRP A 60 22.16 -17.05 10.02
CA TRP A 60 23.42 -16.31 9.80
C TRP A 60 23.71 -16.07 8.33
N ARG A 61 23.34 -17.00 7.47
CA ARG A 61 23.44 -16.84 6.01
C ARG A 61 22.51 -15.71 5.52
N ALA A 62 21.26 -15.73 5.91
CA ALA A 62 20.28 -14.72 5.57
C ALA A 62 20.71 -13.33 6.07
N LEU A 63 21.23 -13.25 7.30
CA LEU A 63 21.74 -12.01 7.87
C LEU A 63 23.00 -11.52 7.14
N SER A 64 23.88 -12.42 6.69
CA SER A 64 25.04 -12.09 5.86
C SER A 64 24.63 -11.49 4.52
N GLU A 65 23.66 -12.09 3.85
CA GLU A 65 23.11 -11.60 2.58
C GLU A 65 22.44 -10.23 2.78
N ALA A 66 21.71 -10.05 3.87
CA ALA A 66 21.01 -8.81 4.20
C ALA A 66 21.96 -7.63 4.55
N LEU A 67 23.09 -7.91 5.16
CA LEU A 67 24.09 -6.89 5.53
C LEU A 67 25.19 -6.74 4.48
N GLY A 68 25.21 -7.57 3.42
CA GLY A 68 26.23 -7.50 2.37
C GLY A 68 27.65 -7.89 2.84
N GLU A 69 27.79 -8.53 4.00
CA GLU A 69 29.05 -8.99 4.56
C GLU A 69 28.90 -10.32 5.29
N THR A 70 29.98 -11.11 5.42
CA THR A 70 29.92 -12.41 6.10
C THR A 70 29.67 -12.24 7.59
N VAL A 71 28.52 -12.73 8.04
CA VAL A 71 28.09 -12.64 9.45
C VAL A 71 27.99 -14.04 10.04
N SER A 72 28.56 -14.20 11.21
CA SER A 72 28.53 -15.44 11.99
C SER A 72 28.11 -15.14 13.43
N LYS A 73 27.85 -16.18 14.21
CA LYS A 73 27.56 -16.08 15.63
C LYS A 73 28.62 -15.30 16.42
N THR A 74 29.86 -15.23 15.95
CA THR A 74 30.98 -14.54 16.62
C THR A 74 31.23 -13.15 16.07
N SER A 75 30.86 -12.84 14.83
CA SER A 75 31.13 -11.56 14.17
C SER A 75 29.94 -10.62 14.05
N PHE A 76 28.73 -11.09 14.35
CA PHE A 76 27.48 -10.35 14.13
C PHE A 76 27.40 -9.04 14.92
N ARG A 77 28.00 -8.94 16.10
CA ARG A 77 27.98 -7.71 16.92
C ARG A 77 28.62 -6.54 16.19
N GLU A 78 29.80 -6.78 15.61
CA GLU A 78 30.54 -5.77 14.86
C GLU A 78 29.84 -5.42 13.56
N ALA A 79 29.29 -6.42 12.85
CA ALA A 79 28.51 -6.21 11.65
C ALA A 79 27.28 -5.34 11.93
N LEU A 80 26.47 -5.68 12.93
CA LEU A 80 25.31 -4.89 13.32
C LEU A 80 25.68 -3.48 13.81
N SER A 81 26.82 -3.32 14.52
CA SER A 81 27.28 -2.00 14.98
C SER A 81 27.63 -1.08 13.81
N ARG A 82 28.23 -1.60 12.74
CA ARG A 82 28.51 -0.82 11.53
C ARG A 82 27.24 -0.32 10.84
N HIS A 83 26.17 -1.08 10.93
CA HIS A 83 24.86 -0.76 10.36
C HIS A 83 23.93 0.02 11.32
N GLN A 84 24.33 0.20 12.59
CA GLN A 84 23.60 1.04 13.56
C GLN A 84 23.69 2.55 13.27
N GLY A 85 24.55 2.98 12.34
CA GLY A 85 24.71 4.39 11.95
C GLY A 85 23.73 4.89 10.90
N VAL A 86 22.87 4.04 10.36
CA VAL A 86 21.72 4.49 9.58
C VAL A 86 20.65 4.89 10.60
N ALA A 87 20.48 6.20 10.81
CA ALA A 87 19.51 6.78 11.72
C ALA A 87 18.14 6.08 11.59
N PRO A 88 17.45 5.82 12.72
CA PRO A 88 16.06 5.41 12.63
C PRO A 88 15.34 6.47 11.79
N ALA A 89 14.73 6.03 10.70
CA ALA A 89 13.88 6.90 9.92
C ALA A 89 12.94 7.60 10.91
N THR A 90 12.96 8.92 10.88
CA THR A 90 11.98 9.78 11.56
C THR A 90 10.59 9.15 11.46
N PRO A 91 9.76 9.27 12.50
CA PRO A 91 8.43 8.67 12.47
C PRO A 91 7.75 9.07 11.17
N TRP A 92 7.62 8.07 10.31
CA TRP A 92 6.96 8.10 9.02
C TRP A 92 7.24 9.34 8.13
N ALA A 93 8.42 9.36 7.48
CA ALA A 93 8.49 9.89 6.13
C ALA A 93 8.09 8.73 5.22
N GLY A 94 6.78 8.54 4.98
CA GLY A 94 6.29 7.66 3.94
C GLY A 94 7.02 7.96 2.64
N PRO A 95 7.04 7.04 1.66
CA PRO A 95 7.51 7.40 0.35
C PRO A 95 6.73 8.64 -0.03
N VAL A 96 7.42 9.77 -0.05
CA VAL A 96 6.90 10.98 -0.70
C VAL A 96 6.54 10.45 -2.07
N PRO A 97 5.27 10.49 -2.50
CA PRO A 97 4.94 10.19 -3.87
C PRO A 97 5.93 11.02 -4.65
N ALA A 98 6.73 10.38 -5.51
CA ALA A 98 7.80 11.06 -6.23
C ALA A 98 7.17 12.35 -6.73
N SER A 99 7.67 13.47 -6.24
CA SER A 99 7.18 14.78 -6.67
C SER A 99 7.12 14.67 -8.18
N PRO A 100 5.99 14.86 -8.85
CA PRO A 100 5.91 14.65 -10.27
C PRO A 100 7.13 15.34 -10.84
N ALA A 101 8.00 14.56 -11.51
CA ALA A 101 9.29 15.06 -11.95
C ALA A 101 9.01 16.42 -12.56
N SER A 102 9.74 17.45 -12.14
CA SER A 102 9.48 18.87 -12.40
C SER A 102 9.30 19.24 -13.89
N ASP A 103 9.41 18.23 -14.76
CA ASP A 103 9.31 18.34 -16.22
C ASP A 103 8.00 17.77 -16.80
N THR A 104 7.11 17.17 -16.00
CA THR A 104 5.80 16.77 -16.55
C THR A 104 4.86 17.96 -16.53
N VAL A 105 4.61 18.45 -17.72
CA VAL A 105 3.60 19.49 -17.99
C VAL A 105 2.24 18.97 -17.53
N TYR A 106 1.69 19.57 -16.51
CA TYR A 106 0.37 19.23 -15.99
C TYR A 106 -0.60 20.40 -16.15
N ILE A 107 -1.76 20.11 -16.70
CA ILE A 107 -2.86 21.08 -16.80
C ILE A 107 -3.86 20.82 -15.68
N GLU A 108 -4.08 21.79 -14.82
CA GLU A 108 -5.02 21.67 -13.71
C GLU A 108 -6.43 21.37 -14.18
N ARG A 109 -7.08 20.44 -13.50
CA ARG A 109 -8.44 19.96 -13.82
C ARG A 109 -9.45 20.56 -12.84
N LEU A 110 -9.58 21.88 -12.87
CA LEU A 110 -10.56 22.60 -12.05
C LEU A 110 -11.95 22.51 -12.67
N PRO A 111 -13.02 22.37 -11.85
CA PRO A 111 -13.02 22.28 -10.37
C PRO A 111 -12.79 20.86 -9.82
N GLN A 112 -12.65 19.83 -10.66
CA GLN A 112 -12.65 18.42 -10.25
C GLN A 112 -11.52 18.08 -9.27
N GLU A 113 -10.32 18.63 -9.51
CA GLU A 113 -9.17 18.44 -8.63
C GLU A 113 -9.44 18.99 -7.23
N THR A 114 -10.00 20.18 -7.13
CA THR A 114 -10.38 20.81 -5.86
C THR A 114 -11.45 20.02 -5.13
N ILE A 115 -12.51 19.59 -5.84
CA ILE A 115 -13.60 18.80 -5.24
C ILE A 115 -13.05 17.46 -4.72
N CYS A 116 -12.14 16.81 -5.47
CA CYS A 116 -11.50 15.57 -5.06
C CYS A 116 -10.69 15.79 -3.77
N TYR A 117 -9.85 16.78 -3.75
CA TYR A 117 -9.00 17.15 -2.61
C TYR A 117 -9.83 17.46 -1.36
N ASP A 118 -10.81 18.37 -1.46
CA ASP A 118 -11.65 18.80 -0.33
C ASP A 118 -12.50 17.64 0.21
N THR A 119 -13.00 16.78 -0.69
CA THR A 119 -13.75 15.59 -0.28
C THR A 119 -12.88 14.62 0.49
N LEU A 120 -11.68 14.32 0.00
CA LEU A 120 -10.77 13.35 0.65
C LEU A 120 -10.20 13.85 1.98
N GLN A 121 -10.32 15.12 2.32
CA GLN A 121 -10.03 15.63 3.67
C GLN A 121 -11.12 15.20 4.68
N GLN A 122 -12.34 14.95 4.23
CA GLN A 122 -13.45 14.64 5.14
C GLN A 122 -13.35 13.22 5.69
N PRO A 123 -13.64 13.00 7.00
CA PRO A 123 -13.65 11.67 7.59
C PRO A 123 -14.61 10.72 6.87
N GLY A 124 -14.12 9.51 6.55
CA GLY A 124 -14.93 8.48 5.91
C GLY A 124 -15.37 8.81 4.49
N ALA A 125 -14.66 9.68 3.80
CA ALA A 125 -14.97 10.05 2.42
C ALA A 125 -14.78 8.89 1.44
N LEU A 126 -15.58 8.89 0.38
CA LEU A 126 -15.38 8.06 -0.81
C LEU A 126 -15.55 8.96 -2.04
N VAL A 127 -14.53 8.94 -2.90
CA VAL A 127 -14.53 9.64 -4.19
C VAL A 127 -14.44 8.60 -5.31
N ARG A 128 -15.20 8.82 -6.38
CA ARG A 128 -15.17 7.97 -7.57
C ARG A 128 -14.79 8.81 -8.77
N VAL A 129 -13.62 8.57 -9.32
CA VAL A 129 -13.09 9.30 -10.48
C VAL A 129 -13.30 8.46 -11.74
N LYS A 130 -14.09 8.98 -12.66
CA LYS A 130 -14.39 8.34 -13.94
C LYS A 130 -13.95 9.24 -15.09
N SER A 131 -13.37 8.66 -16.11
CA SER A 131 -13.12 9.31 -17.40
C SER A 131 -12.54 8.27 -18.37
N PRO A 132 -12.66 8.43 -19.69
CA PRO A 132 -12.00 7.55 -20.64
C PRO A 132 -10.51 7.37 -20.37
N SER A 133 -9.90 6.33 -20.97
CA SER A 133 -8.45 6.12 -20.87
C SER A 133 -7.69 7.33 -21.43
N LEU A 134 -6.49 7.56 -20.88
CA LEU A 134 -5.58 8.64 -21.29
C LEU A 134 -6.04 10.09 -20.97
N MET A 135 -7.16 10.28 -20.28
CA MET A 135 -7.68 11.61 -19.91
C MET A 135 -6.97 12.24 -18.69
N GLY A 136 -5.87 11.68 -18.21
CA GLY A 136 -5.07 12.26 -17.13
C GLY A 136 -5.53 11.95 -15.71
N LYS A 137 -6.46 10.98 -15.49
CA LYS A 137 -6.91 10.56 -14.14
C LYS A 137 -5.77 10.28 -13.18
N THR A 138 -4.80 9.48 -13.63
CA THR A 138 -3.65 9.06 -12.81
C THR A 138 -2.80 10.26 -12.39
N LEU A 139 -2.50 11.18 -13.30
CA LEU A 139 -1.75 12.40 -12.99
C LEU A 139 -2.50 13.31 -12.01
N MET A 140 -3.80 13.50 -12.20
CA MET A 140 -4.63 14.25 -11.25
C MET A 140 -4.59 13.61 -9.86
N MET A 141 -4.74 12.29 -9.78
CA MET A 141 -4.72 11.59 -8.49
C MET A 141 -3.35 11.66 -7.82
N ASP A 142 -2.25 11.55 -8.58
CA ASP A 142 -0.91 11.69 -8.01
C ASP A 142 -0.72 13.08 -7.37
N ARG A 143 -1.20 14.16 -8.01
CA ARG A 143 -1.15 15.51 -7.44
C ARG A 143 -2.04 15.66 -6.21
N VAL A 144 -3.27 15.19 -6.27
CA VAL A 144 -4.20 15.25 -5.13
C VAL A 144 -3.63 14.48 -3.94
N LEU A 145 -3.10 13.27 -4.16
CA LEU A 145 -2.51 12.47 -3.09
C LEU A 145 -1.23 13.09 -2.52
N ALA A 146 -0.38 13.69 -3.37
CA ALA A 146 0.80 14.42 -2.90
C ALA A 146 0.40 15.61 -2.01
N LYS A 147 -0.58 16.39 -2.42
CA LYS A 147 -1.11 17.53 -1.66
C LYS A 147 -1.75 17.11 -0.32
N LEU A 148 -2.43 15.96 -0.29
CA LEU A 148 -2.95 15.37 0.95
C LEU A 148 -1.82 14.87 1.86
N ALA A 149 -0.74 14.32 1.29
CA ALA A 149 0.42 13.88 2.07
C ALA A 149 1.15 15.07 2.72
N GLU A 150 1.23 16.23 2.06
CA GLU A 150 1.73 17.49 2.64
C GLU A 150 0.90 17.91 3.88
N GLN A 151 -0.38 17.55 3.92
CA GLN A 151 -1.28 17.76 5.06
C GLN A 151 -1.22 16.60 6.09
N GLN A 152 -0.16 15.81 6.07
CA GLN A 152 0.09 14.70 6.98
C GLN A 152 -0.93 13.54 6.87
N LEU A 153 -1.67 13.40 5.78
CA LEU A 153 -2.45 12.20 5.52
C LEU A 153 -1.53 11.10 4.95
N ARG A 154 -1.77 9.88 5.37
CA ARG A 154 -1.11 8.70 4.78
C ARG A 154 -1.81 8.38 3.47
N THR A 155 -1.10 8.37 2.37
CA THR A 155 -1.68 8.14 1.04
C THR A 155 -1.10 6.89 0.40
N VAL A 156 -1.96 6.04 -0.16
CA VAL A 156 -1.59 4.86 -0.93
C VAL A 156 -2.36 4.88 -2.23
N ARG A 157 -1.65 4.83 -3.36
CA ARG A 157 -2.25 4.54 -4.66
C ARG A 157 -1.86 3.13 -5.08
N LEU A 158 -2.83 2.27 -5.24
CA LEU A 158 -2.65 0.90 -5.70
C LEU A 158 -3.35 0.69 -7.05
N SER A 159 -2.55 0.51 -8.09
CA SER A 159 -3.07 0.20 -9.42
C SER A 159 -3.31 -1.30 -9.58
N MET A 160 -4.49 -1.68 -10.07
CA MET A 160 -4.81 -3.08 -10.39
C MET A 160 -3.96 -3.65 -11.52
N VAL A 161 -3.27 -2.81 -12.29
CA VAL A 161 -2.30 -3.23 -13.32
C VAL A 161 -1.12 -3.99 -12.70
N LEU A 162 -0.76 -3.71 -11.44
CA LEU A 162 0.34 -4.36 -10.73
C LEU A 162 0.02 -5.80 -10.29
N ALA A 163 -1.26 -6.18 -10.31
CA ALA A 163 -1.66 -7.53 -9.95
C ALA A 163 -1.40 -8.51 -11.10
N ASP A 164 -0.77 -9.63 -10.80
CA ASP A 164 -0.69 -10.75 -11.73
C ASP A 164 -2.08 -11.39 -11.87
N ARG A 165 -2.68 -11.26 -13.06
CA ARG A 165 -4.06 -11.71 -13.31
C ARG A 165 -4.26 -13.20 -13.06
N LYS A 166 -3.29 -14.03 -13.41
CA LYS A 166 -3.38 -15.49 -13.25
C LYS A 166 -3.29 -15.91 -11.79
N THR A 167 -2.51 -15.19 -11.00
CA THR A 167 -2.25 -15.51 -9.60
C THR A 167 -3.24 -14.80 -8.68
N HIS A 168 -3.41 -13.49 -8.83
CA HIS A 168 -4.15 -12.67 -7.88
C HIS A 168 -5.64 -12.55 -8.21
N PHE A 169 -6.04 -12.67 -9.50
CA PHE A 169 -7.45 -12.63 -9.89
C PHE A 169 -8.07 -14.02 -10.03
N SER A 170 -7.39 -15.07 -9.62
CA SER A 170 -7.90 -16.44 -9.62
C SER A 170 -8.73 -16.78 -8.39
N ASP A 171 -8.57 -16.03 -7.31
CA ASP A 171 -9.14 -16.33 -6.00
C ASP A 171 -9.18 -15.07 -5.13
N LEU A 172 -10.31 -14.84 -4.46
CA LEU A 172 -10.52 -13.65 -3.63
C LEU A 172 -9.52 -13.56 -2.46
N ASN A 173 -9.20 -14.69 -1.83
CA ASN A 173 -8.26 -14.72 -0.72
C ASN A 173 -6.88 -14.26 -1.17
N ARG A 174 -6.37 -14.78 -2.28
CA ARG A 174 -5.09 -14.36 -2.87
C ARG A 174 -5.09 -12.88 -3.24
N PHE A 175 -6.18 -12.40 -3.82
CA PHE A 175 -6.34 -11.01 -4.19
C PHE A 175 -6.29 -10.08 -2.96
N LEU A 176 -7.05 -10.40 -1.91
CA LEU A 176 -7.10 -9.57 -0.71
C LEU A 176 -5.79 -9.62 0.09
N ARG A 177 -5.10 -10.76 0.14
CA ARG A 177 -3.75 -10.84 0.72
C ARG A 177 -2.74 -10.00 -0.06
N TRP A 178 -2.74 -10.09 -1.39
CA TRP A 178 -1.92 -9.24 -2.25
C TRP A 178 -2.20 -7.75 -2.01
N LEU A 179 -3.46 -7.36 -1.92
CA LEU A 179 -3.89 -6.00 -1.63
C LEU A 179 -3.31 -5.50 -0.31
N CYS A 180 -3.48 -6.25 0.78
CA CYS A 180 -2.99 -5.90 2.10
C CYS A 180 -1.45 -5.79 2.16
N ILE A 181 -0.73 -6.72 1.51
CA ILE A 181 0.74 -6.68 1.41
C ILE A 181 1.19 -5.38 0.72
N ASN A 182 0.57 -5.03 -0.42
CA ASN A 182 0.98 -3.85 -1.18
C ASN A 182 0.59 -2.54 -0.49
N ILE A 183 -0.53 -2.50 0.24
CA ILE A 183 -0.87 -1.35 1.09
C ILE A 183 0.19 -1.17 2.18
N SER A 184 0.54 -2.23 2.90
CA SER A 184 1.57 -2.19 3.95
C SER A 184 2.92 -1.73 3.40
N ARG A 185 3.33 -2.30 2.25
CA ARG A 185 4.56 -1.92 1.55
C ARG A 185 4.56 -0.44 1.14
N SER A 186 3.46 0.05 0.61
CA SER A 186 3.32 1.46 0.23
C SER A 186 3.34 2.41 1.42
N LEU A 187 2.90 1.94 2.58
CA LEU A 187 2.98 2.67 3.85
C LEU A 187 4.36 2.56 4.52
N GLY A 188 5.29 1.79 3.96
CA GLY A 188 6.60 1.57 4.57
C GLY A 188 6.55 0.78 5.88
N VAL A 189 5.49 0.01 6.11
CA VAL A 189 5.33 -0.81 7.31
C VAL A 189 5.46 -2.30 6.98
N PRO A 190 5.99 -3.12 7.92
CA PRO A 190 6.01 -4.57 7.73
C PRO A 190 4.60 -5.11 7.54
N HIS A 191 4.42 -6.08 6.65
CA HIS A 191 3.15 -6.78 6.61
C HIS A 191 3.11 -7.86 7.70
N GLN A 192 2.01 -7.91 8.44
CA GLN A 192 1.75 -8.89 9.50
C GLN A 192 0.50 -9.71 9.17
N ILE A 193 0.35 -10.09 7.88
CA ILE A 193 -0.89 -10.71 7.40
C ILE A 193 -1.20 -11.99 8.15
N ASP A 194 -0.20 -12.84 8.39
CA ASP A 194 -0.42 -14.15 8.99
C ASP A 194 -0.89 -14.07 10.45
N ASP A 195 -0.66 -12.94 11.14
CA ASP A 195 -1.14 -12.69 12.51
C ASP A 195 -2.64 -12.31 12.55
N TYR A 196 -3.18 -11.82 11.43
CA TYR A 196 -4.56 -11.31 11.33
C TYR A 196 -5.43 -12.13 10.37
N TRP A 197 -4.87 -13.15 9.70
CA TRP A 197 -5.56 -13.86 8.65
C TRP A 197 -6.01 -15.25 9.09
N ASP A 198 -7.33 -15.41 9.19
CA ASP A 198 -7.97 -16.69 9.47
C ASP A 198 -9.03 -16.96 8.38
N GLU A 199 -8.58 -17.67 7.33
CA GLU A 199 -9.44 -17.95 6.19
C GLU A 199 -10.54 -18.99 6.53
N GLU A 200 -10.20 -19.97 7.35
CA GLU A 200 -11.11 -21.06 7.72
C GLU A 200 -12.18 -20.59 8.72
N GLY A 201 -11.80 -19.78 9.71
CA GLY A 201 -12.73 -19.33 10.75
C GLY A 201 -13.45 -18.04 10.41
N MET A 202 -12.74 -17.02 9.91
CA MET A 202 -13.30 -15.70 9.64
C MET A 202 -13.61 -15.44 8.16
N GLY A 203 -12.94 -16.14 7.27
CA GLY A 203 -12.98 -15.88 5.82
C GLY A 203 -12.19 -14.64 5.41
N SER A 204 -11.87 -14.57 4.11
CA SER A 204 -10.92 -13.59 3.56
C SER A 204 -11.36 -12.14 3.72
N LYS A 205 -12.68 -11.83 3.60
CA LYS A 205 -13.19 -10.45 3.72
C LYS A 205 -13.10 -9.93 5.14
N VAL A 206 -13.40 -10.77 6.13
CA VAL A 206 -13.33 -10.40 7.54
C VAL A 206 -11.86 -10.25 7.93
N SER A 207 -11.00 -11.20 7.57
CA SER A 207 -9.55 -11.12 7.81
C SER A 207 -8.94 -9.85 7.22
N CYS A 208 -9.29 -9.49 5.99
CA CYS A 208 -8.85 -8.26 5.34
C CYS A 208 -9.31 -7.01 6.10
N SER A 209 -10.56 -6.98 6.56
CA SER A 209 -11.10 -5.85 7.34
C SER A 209 -10.45 -5.75 8.72
N THR A 210 -10.21 -6.87 9.39
CA THR A 210 -9.51 -6.95 10.67
C THR A 210 -8.07 -6.44 10.52
N TYR A 211 -7.36 -6.89 9.49
CA TYR A 211 -6.01 -6.40 9.19
C TYR A 211 -5.98 -4.89 8.95
N LEU A 212 -6.96 -4.36 8.20
CA LEU A 212 -7.05 -2.92 7.96
C LEU A 212 -7.34 -2.15 9.26
N GLU A 213 -8.32 -2.59 10.07
CA GLU A 213 -8.72 -1.91 11.30
C GLU A 213 -7.67 -2.02 12.40
N GLU A 214 -7.30 -3.26 12.76
CA GLU A 214 -6.50 -3.53 13.95
C GLU A 214 -5.00 -3.30 13.72
N TYR A 215 -4.55 -3.33 12.47
CA TYR A 215 -3.17 -3.06 12.13
C TYR A 215 -3.01 -1.72 11.40
N LEU A 216 -3.45 -1.60 10.16
CA LEU A 216 -3.10 -0.45 9.32
C LEU A 216 -3.71 0.89 9.80
N LEU A 217 -4.91 0.89 10.35
CA LEU A 217 -5.52 2.10 10.90
C LEU A 217 -5.04 2.39 12.33
N SER A 218 -4.67 1.36 13.11
CA SER A 218 -4.24 1.52 14.50
C SER A 218 -2.81 2.04 14.66
N ILE A 219 -1.92 1.77 13.70
CA ILE A 219 -0.49 2.17 13.80
C ILE A 219 -0.26 3.68 13.80
N SER A 220 -1.26 4.48 13.42
CA SER A 220 -1.13 5.93 13.38
C SER A 220 -2.48 6.61 13.53
N GLN A 221 -2.51 7.78 14.16
CA GLN A 221 -3.70 8.63 14.22
C GLN A 221 -3.93 9.44 12.93
N ALA A 222 -2.96 9.48 12.04
CA ALA A 222 -3.09 10.17 10.77
C ALA A 222 -4.07 9.44 9.85
N PRO A 223 -4.97 10.16 9.17
CA PRO A 223 -5.92 9.58 8.24
C PRO A 223 -5.23 8.81 7.10
N LEU A 224 -5.86 7.74 6.61
CA LEU A 224 -5.37 6.91 5.52
C LEU A 224 -6.26 7.06 4.29
N VAL A 225 -5.68 7.48 3.19
CA VAL A 225 -6.33 7.54 1.87
C VAL A 225 -5.88 6.33 1.05
N LEU A 226 -6.81 5.45 0.71
CA LEU A 226 -6.59 4.34 -0.21
C LEU A 226 -7.20 4.69 -1.58
N CYS A 227 -6.35 4.87 -2.57
CA CYS A 227 -6.74 5.11 -3.95
C CYS A 227 -6.52 3.83 -4.76
N PHE A 228 -7.61 3.23 -5.25
CA PHE A 228 -7.60 2.07 -6.13
C PHE A 228 -7.73 2.53 -7.58
N ASP A 229 -6.64 2.43 -8.33
CA ASP A 229 -6.56 2.86 -9.72
C ASP A 229 -6.73 1.68 -10.69
N ASN A 230 -7.30 1.93 -11.86
CA ASN A 230 -7.61 0.93 -12.89
C ASN A 230 -8.52 -0.21 -12.38
N ILE A 231 -9.50 0.13 -11.54
CA ILE A 231 -10.37 -0.87 -10.89
C ILE A 231 -11.28 -1.59 -11.90
N ASP A 232 -11.48 -0.99 -13.05
CA ASP A 232 -12.20 -1.56 -14.19
C ASP A 232 -11.57 -2.86 -14.72
N LEU A 233 -10.29 -3.11 -14.46
CA LEU A 233 -9.66 -4.39 -14.77
C LEU A 233 -10.29 -5.57 -14.03
N LEU A 234 -10.94 -5.33 -12.89
CA LEU A 234 -11.65 -6.36 -12.14
C LEU A 234 -13.01 -6.73 -12.75
N PHE A 235 -13.58 -5.89 -13.61
CA PHE A 235 -14.95 -6.10 -14.16
C PHE A 235 -15.08 -7.40 -14.95
N SER A 236 -13.99 -7.98 -15.41
CA SER A 236 -13.97 -9.28 -16.09
C SER A 236 -13.85 -10.47 -15.13
N TYR A 237 -13.83 -10.25 -13.80
CA TYR A 237 -13.60 -11.29 -12.79
C TYR A 237 -14.71 -11.27 -11.73
N PRO A 238 -15.89 -11.88 -12.01
CA PRO A 238 -17.04 -11.86 -11.10
C PRO A 238 -16.73 -12.38 -9.70
N ASP A 239 -15.98 -13.47 -9.60
CA ASP A 239 -15.58 -14.10 -8.34
C ASP A 239 -14.72 -13.18 -7.45
N ILE A 240 -14.19 -12.09 -8.01
CA ILE A 240 -13.40 -11.10 -7.28
C ILE A 240 -14.21 -9.83 -7.07
N TYR A 241 -14.77 -9.24 -8.14
CA TYR A 241 -15.36 -7.91 -8.03
C TYR A 241 -16.61 -7.87 -7.16
N GLU A 242 -17.44 -8.90 -7.16
CA GLU A 242 -18.67 -8.93 -6.37
C GLU A 242 -18.37 -8.75 -4.89
N ASP A 243 -17.47 -9.57 -4.37
CA ASP A 243 -17.08 -9.54 -2.97
C ASP A 243 -16.19 -8.35 -2.62
N PHE A 244 -15.26 -7.99 -3.51
CA PHE A 244 -14.38 -6.87 -3.26
C PHE A 244 -15.12 -5.53 -3.24
N PHE A 245 -16.04 -5.32 -4.17
CA PHE A 245 -16.82 -4.07 -4.18
C PHE A 245 -17.80 -4.02 -3.01
N ALA A 246 -18.39 -5.13 -2.63
CA ALA A 246 -19.18 -5.21 -1.40
C ALA A 246 -18.33 -4.89 -0.15
N LEU A 247 -17.08 -5.33 -0.13
CA LEU A 247 -16.12 -5.01 0.94
C LEU A 247 -15.81 -3.50 1.00
N LEU A 248 -15.51 -2.86 -0.14
CA LEU A 248 -15.29 -1.41 -0.21
C LEU A 248 -16.52 -0.62 0.25
N ARG A 249 -17.73 -1.09 -0.12
CA ARG A 249 -18.97 -0.51 0.35
C ARG A 249 -19.13 -0.63 1.86
N SER A 250 -18.82 -1.80 2.40
CA SER A 250 -18.86 -2.04 3.85
C SER A 250 -17.88 -1.12 4.59
N TRP A 251 -16.67 -0.94 4.11
CA TRP A 251 -15.68 -0.03 4.70
C TRP A 251 -16.15 1.44 4.70
N TYR A 252 -16.76 1.87 3.62
CA TYR A 252 -17.37 3.21 3.55
C TYR A 252 -18.48 3.37 4.59
N GLU A 253 -19.33 2.36 4.80
CA GLU A 253 -20.39 2.41 5.80
C GLU A 253 -19.85 2.36 7.23
N LEU A 254 -18.85 1.52 7.50
CA LEU A 254 -18.15 1.47 8.79
C LEU A 254 -17.54 2.83 9.16
N ALA A 255 -16.95 3.53 8.20
CA ALA A 255 -16.40 4.86 8.41
C ALA A 255 -17.44 5.92 8.81
N ARG A 256 -18.72 5.68 8.56
CA ARG A 256 -19.87 6.55 8.93
C ARG A 256 -20.52 6.16 10.24
N THR A 257 -20.19 5.00 10.80
CA THR A 257 -20.74 4.56 12.09
C THR A 257 -20.06 5.24 13.26
N ARG A 258 -20.73 5.29 14.42
CA ARG A 258 -20.16 5.82 15.67
C ARG A 258 -19.44 4.75 16.48
N THR A 259 -19.72 3.49 16.22
CA THR A 259 -19.27 2.34 17.04
C THR A 259 -17.82 1.93 16.76
N ARG A 260 -17.28 2.27 15.59
CA ARG A 260 -15.93 1.90 15.18
C ARG A 260 -15.13 3.16 14.76
N PRO A 261 -14.57 3.90 15.72
CA PRO A 261 -13.97 5.22 15.49
C PRO A 261 -12.74 5.19 14.58
N LEU A 262 -11.98 4.10 14.55
CA LEU A 262 -10.80 3.96 13.69
C LEU A 262 -11.16 4.06 12.20
N TRP A 263 -12.30 3.52 11.79
CA TRP A 263 -12.74 3.60 10.39
C TRP A 263 -12.97 5.01 9.89
N LYS A 264 -13.21 5.98 10.76
CA LYS A 264 -13.27 7.40 10.38
C LYS A 264 -11.95 7.95 9.83
N GLN A 265 -10.85 7.25 10.07
CA GLN A 265 -9.56 7.62 9.50
C GLN A 265 -9.43 7.16 8.05
N LEU A 266 -10.26 6.21 7.57
CA LEU A 266 -10.21 5.72 6.21
C LEU A 266 -10.89 6.70 5.25
N ARG A 267 -10.25 6.95 4.11
CA ARG A 267 -10.81 7.60 2.91
C ARG A 267 -10.57 6.69 1.74
N LEU A 268 -11.55 6.59 0.87
CA LEU A 268 -11.49 5.73 -0.31
C LEU A 268 -11.56 6.58 -1.57
N CYS A 269 -10.72 6.24 -2.54
CA CYS A 269 -10.81 6.75 -3.90
C CYS A 269 -10.82 5.58 -4.88
N ILE A 270 -11.79 5.57 -5.80
CA ILE A 270 -11.96 4.54 -6.82
C ILE A 270 -11.79 5.22 -8.17
N VAL A 271 -10.82 4.76 -8.97
CA VAL A 271 -10.51 5.33 -10.29
C VAL A 271 -10.72 4.28 -11.35
N HIS A 272 -11.54 4.61 -12.36
CA HIS A 272 -11.88 3.70 -13.45
C HIS A 272 -12.03 4.42 -14.79
N ALA A 273 -11.83 3.68 -15.88
CA ALA A 273 -11.87 4.25 -17.24
C ALA A 273 -13.23 4.10 -17.93
N THR A 274 -14.03 3.12 -17.52
CA THR A 274 -15.32 2.80 -18.14
C THR A 274 -16.46 2.87 -17.15
N ASP A 275 -17.69 2.92 -17.64
CA ASP A 275 -18.85 2.74 -16.80
C ASP A 275 -18.90 1.31 -16.21
N ALA A 276 -19.31 1.23 -14.95
CA ALA A 276 -19.47 -0.04 -14.26
C ALA A 276 -20.80 -0.69 -14.66
N TYR A 277 -20.85 -1.27 -15.86
CA TYR A 277 -22.02 -2.06 -16.33
C TYR A 277 -21.96 -3.52 -15.82
N ILE A 278 -21.59 -3.69 -14.56
CA ILE A 278 -21.54 -5.01 -13.92
C ILE A 278 -22.79 -5.22 -13.09
N PRO A 279 -23.33 -6.46 -13.02
CA PRO A 279 -24.54 -6.77 -12.26
C PRO A 279 -24.25 -6.78 -10.76
N LEU A 280 -24.10 -5.61 -10.15
CA LEU A 280 -23.97 -5.46 -8.71
C LEU A 280 -25.27 -5.11 -8.05
N ASN A 281 -25.54 -5.71 -6.88
CA ASN A 281 -26.63 -5.27 -6.03
C ASN A 281 -26.38 -3.80 -5.62
N ILE A 282 -27.42 -2.97 -5.79
CA ILE A 282 -27.39 -1.53 -5.47
C ILE A 282 -26.84 -1.27 -4.06
N HIS A 283 -27.21 -2.12 -3.09
CA HIS A 283 -26.80 -1.97 -1.69
C HIS A 283 -25.36 -2.45 -1.41
N GLN A 284 -24.76 -3.18 -2.35
CA GLN A 284 -23.40 -3.71 -2.23
C GLN A 284 -22.40 -2.96 -3.12
N SER A 285 -22.88 -2.10 -4.01
CA SER A 285 -22.03 -1.36 -4.94
C SER A 285 -21.42 -0.12 -4.32
N PRO A 286 -20.10 0.07 -4.39
CA PRO A 286 -19.45 1.32 -4.00
C PRO A 286 -19.72 2.43 -5.03
N PHE A 287 -20.17 2.08 -6.24
CA PHE A 287 -20.43 3.03 -7.32
C PHE A 287 -21.72 3.83 -7.15
N ASN A 288 -22.55 3.51 -6.16
CA ASN A 288 -23.81 4.22 -5.85
C ASN A 288 -23.68 5.16 -4.64
N VAL A 289 -22.50 5.31 -4.07
CA VAL A 289 -22.23 6.17 -2.90
C VAL A 289 -21.01 7.03 -3.09
N GLY A 290 -20.80 7.95 -2.15
CA GLY A 290 -19.69 8.89 -2.23
C GLY A 290 -19.89 9.96 -3.30
N VAL A 291 -18.83 10.68 -3.61
CA VAL A 291 -18.84 11.80 -4.56
C VAL A 291 -18.36 11.30 -5.93
N PRO A 292 -19.22 11.34 -6.96
CA PRO A 292 -18.82 11.06 -8.32
C PRO A 292 -18.06 12.25 -8.90
N LEU A 293 -16.92 11.99 -9.52
CA LEU A 293 -16.13 12.97 -10.28
C LEU A 293 -15.91 12.43 -11.69
N GLU A 294 -16.33 13.20 -12.65
CA GLU A 294 -16.06 12.94 -14.05
C GLU A 294 -15.06 13.97 -14.55
N LEU A 295 -13.94 13.50 -15.14
CA LEU A 295 -13.00 14.40 -15.79
C LEU A 295 -13.52 14.68 -17.19
N PRO A 296 -13.85 15.94 -17.49
CA PRO A 296 -14.20 16.33 -18.84
C PRO A 296 -12.96 16.35 -19.74
N GLU A 297 -13.15 16.49 -21.01
CA GLU A 297 -12.09 16.83 -21.96
C GLU A 297 -11.43 18.18 -21.62
N PHE A 298 -10.30 18.47 -22.23
CA PHE A 298 -9.68 19.77 -22.08
C PHE A 298 -10.56 20.86 -22.74
N THR A 299 -10.68 21.99 -22.04
CA THR A 299 -11.20 23.19 -22.71
C THR A 299 -10.22 23.65 -23.78
N PRO A 300 -10.67 24.47 -24.76
CA PRO A 300 -9.77 25.05 -25.77
C PRO A 300 -8.57 25.75 -25.14
N GLU A 301 -8.77 26.49 -24.03
CA GLU A 301 -7.70 27.20 -23.33
C GLU A 301 -6.71 26.22 -22.66
N GLN A 302 -7.21 25.14 -22.08
CA GLN A 302 -6.37 24.09 -21.51
C GLN A 302 -5.57 23.37 -22.60
N ALA A 303 -6.20 23.06 -23.73
CA ALA A 303 -5.55 22.45 -24.87
C ALA A 303 -4.45 23.34 -25.46
N GLN A 304 -4.71 24.65 -25.58
CA GLN A 304 -3.71 25.63 -26.02
C GLN A 304 -2.54 25.73 -25.04
N THR A 305 -2.82 25.75 -23.74
CA THR A 305 -1.78 25.78 -22.70
C THR A 305 -0.91 24.50 -22.79
N PHE A 306 -1.53 23.34 -22.94
CA PHE A 306 -0.84 22.07 -23.11
C PHE A 306 0.06 22.07 -24.35
N ALA A 307 -0.47 22.53 -25.49
CA ALA A 307 0.26 22.59 -26.74
C ALA A 307 1.49 23.53 -26.65
N SER A 308 1.31 24.71 -26.09
CA SER A 308 2.40 25.67 -25.91
C SER A 308 3.50 25.12 -25.02
N GLN A 309 3.13 24.46 -23.92
CA GLN A 309 4.09 23.83 -23.00
C GLN A 309 4.86 22.67 -23.63
N HIS A 310 4.26 21.99 -24.62
CA HIS A 310 4.89 20.91 -25.38
C HIS A 310 5.51 21.38 -26.72
N GLN A 311 5.59 22.69 -26.95
CA GLN A 311 6.12 23.28 -28.19
C GLN A 311 5.37 22.80 -29.45
N LEU A 312 4.06 22.62 -29.33
CA LEU A 312 3.17 22.16 -30.40
C LEU A 312 2.39 23.32 -31.04
N ASP A 313 2.87 24.55 -30.92
CA ASP A 313 2.21 25.77 -31.41
C ASP A 313 1.98 25.81 -32.93
N HIS A 314 2.63 24.89 -33.66
CA HIS A 314 2.46 24.71 -35.09
C HIS A 314 1.22 23.90 -35.49
N LEU A 315 0.53 23.28 -34.52
CA LEU A 315 -0.68 22.50 -34.78
C LEU A 315 -1.93 23.41 -34.77
N ASP A 316 -2.80 23.16 -35.74
CA ASP A 316 -4.16 23.75 -35.73
C ASP A 316 -5.03 23.01 -34.71
N LEU A 317 -4.99 23.51 -33.45
CA LEU A 317 -5.71 22.90 -32.34
C LEU A 317 -7.22 22.91 -32.51
N ALA A 318 -7.78 23.95 -33.14
CA ALA A 318 -9.21 24.03 -33.38
C ALA A 318 -9.66 22.88 -34.28
N LYS A 319 -8.90 22.64 -35.37
CA LYS A 319 -9.16 21.55 -36.28
C LYS A 319 -8.94 20.17 -35.64
N LEU A 320 -7.94 20.07 -34.75
CA LEU A 320 -7.66 18.82 -34.02
C LEU A 320 -8.78 18.50 -33.05
N MET A 321 -9.27 19.49 -32.32
CA MET A 321 -10.38 19.33 -31.37
C MET A 321 -11.69 18.95 -32.08
N ASP A 322 -11.98 19.55 -33.23
CA ASP A 322 -13.15 19.17 -34.07
C ASP A 322 -13.08 17.74 -34.61
N MET A 323 -11.87 17.17 -34.72
CA MET A 323 -11.67 15.79 -35.19
C MET A 323 -11.77 14.74 -34.08
N ILE A 324 -11.54 15.14 -32.82
CA ILE A 324 -11.47 14.23 -31.67
C ILE A 324 -12.78 14.26 -30.87
N GLY A 325 -13.47 15.38 -30.82
CA GLY A 325 -14.73 15.60 -30.11
C GLY A 325 -15.91 15.28 -30.90
#